data_ce6c5b7ead53c5e15a9c0e9a3864164b
#
_entry.id   ce6c5b7ead53c5e15a9c0e9a3864164b
#
_cell.length_a   1.000
_cell.length_b   1.000
_cell.length_c   1.000
_cell.angle_alpha   90.00
_cell.angle_beta   90.00
_cell.angle_gamma   90.00
#
_symmetry.space_group_name_H-M   'P 1'
#
loop_
_entity.id
_entity.type
_entity.pdbx_description
1 polymer ?
#
loop_
_entity_poly.entity_id
_entity_poly.type
_entity_poly.pdbx_seq_one_letter_code
_entity_poly.pdbx_strand_id
1 'polypeptide(L)'
;MQPYSHQLHTLINRRSFLGHTSLGLGATALASLAKPVLSAASTRSATGGLSGMPHFAAKAKRVIFLCMAGGPSHLETFDHKPELARLDGQPMPDSFTNGQPIAQLQNQKLKCLGPLFPFRRYGQSGQQISDLLPGIAGIADDIAIVRSMHTDQINHDPAHTVMNTGTSISGRPSMGAWVTYGLGSMSENLPGFVVLTSEGGRNPQPIASRQWGAGFLPSRFQGVQFFSQGDPVHYVRSAPGISREQQRGFVETVGKLNRLRNRQVANQEIETRIAQYELAFRMQASVPELMDFSGEPQHVLDAYGIKGMDNSFAANCLLARRLAERGTRFIHLYHRGWDHHGDLERYMKICCGLCDHPSATLVKDLKERGMLDDTLVIWGGEFGRTPMFQGKGSTAGRDLSLIHI
;
A
#
# COMPACT_ATOMS: atom_id res chain seq x y z
N MET A 1 9.59 36.72 43.84
CA MET A 1 8.44 36.91 42.97
C MET A 1 8.57 35.93 41.81
N GLN A 2 8.02 34.89 41.85
CA GLN A 2 6.83 34.06 41.91
C GLN A 2 6.81 33.08 40.73
N PRO A 3 6.73 31.79 40.93
CA PRO A 3 6.64 30.79 39.89
C PRO A 3 5.18 30.31 39.73
N TYR A 4 4.29 31.16 39.21
CA TYR A 4 2.86 30.81 39.01
C TYR A 4 2.47 30.47 37.56
N SER A 5 3.41 30.59 36.60
CA SER A 5 3.03 30.39 35.18
C SER A 5 3.05 28.93 34.70
N HIS A 6 3.72 28.02 35.39
CA HIS A 6 3.84 26.61 34.94
C HIS A 6 2.64 25.73 35.30
N GLN A 7 1.85 26.09 36.33
CA GLN A 7 0.71 25.28 36.72
C GLN A 7 -0.55 25.50 35.86
N LEU A 8 -0.70 26.67 35.24
CA LEU A 8 -1.86 26.98 34.41
C LEU A 8 -1.84 26.30 33.03
N HIS A 9 -0.67 26.04 32.46
CA HIS A 9 -0.56 25.34 31.17
C HIS A 9 -0.87 23.84 31.24
N THR A 10 -0.79 23.23 32.40
CA THR A 10 -1.12 21.82 32.62
C THR A 10 -2.63 21.58 32.73
N LEU A 11 -3.41 22.65 33.01
CA LEU A 11 -4.85 22.55 33.24
C LEU A 11 -5.72 22.76 31.99
N ILE A 12 -5.14 23.15 30.85
CA ILE A 12 -5.90 23.46 29.61
C ILE A 12 -5.54 22.47 28.47
N ASN A 13 -5.19 21.26 28.79
CA ASN A 13 -5.12 20.23 27.79
C ASN A 13 -6.53 19.62 27.63
N ARG A 14 -7.09 19.63 26.39
CA ARG A 14 -8.43 19.06 26.07
C ARG A 14 -8.64 17.66 26.67
N ARG A 15 -7.59 16.88 26.82
CA ARG A 15 -7.60 15.55 27.44
C ARG A 15 -7.77 15.59 28.95
N SER A 16 -7.12 16.56 29.61
CA SER A 16 -7.28 16.78 31.06
C SER A 16 -8.65 17.36 31.38
N PHE A 17 -9.18 18.26 30.52
CA PHE A 17 -10.53 18.77 30.63
C PHE A 17 -11.57 17.66 30.53
N LEU A 18 -11.45 16.75 29.51
CA LEU A 18 -12.33 15.59 29.35
C LEU A 18 -12.13 14.55 30.46
N GLY A 19 -10.95 14.42 31.02
CA GLY A 19 -10.66 13.52 32.16
C GLY A 19 -11.26 14.00 33.47
N HIS A 20 -11.36 15.30 33.71
CA HIS A 20 -11.92 15.86 34.95
C HIS A 20 -13.43 16.15 34.89
N THR A 21 -14.02 16.33 33.71
CA THR A 21 -15.47 16.44 33.54
C THR A 21 -16.20 15.09 33.51
N SER A 22 -15.49 13.99 33.46
CA SER A 22 -16.05 12.62 33.45
C SER A 22 -16.48 12.10 34.82
N LEU A 23 -16.35 12.87 35.90
CA LEU A 23 -16.85 12.53 37.26
C LEU A 23 -18.34 12.83 37.47
N GLY A 24 -19.06 13.27 36.43
CA GLY A 24 -20.49 13.44 36.43
C GLY A 24 -21.26 12.23 35.90
N LEU A 25 -22.61 12.31 35.99
CA LEU A 25 -23.57 11.25 35.59
C LEU A 25 -23.32 10.55 34.24
N GLY A 26 -22.53 11.16 33.31
CA GLY A 26 -22.11 10.55 32.05
C GLY A 26 -21.13 9.38 32.21
N ALA A 27 -20.31 9.38 33.24
CA ALA A 27 -19.35 8.30 33.49
C ALA A 27 -20.04 7.02 34.00
N THR A 28 -21.10 7.16 34.78
CA THR A 28 -21.93 6.03 35.24
C THR A 28 -22.76 5.43 34.11
N ALA A 29 -23.27 6.27 33.19
CA ALA A 29 -23.98 5.81 32.00
C ALA A 29 -23.04 5.11 31.02
N LEU A 30 -21.81 5.64 30.80
CA LEU A 30 -20.80 5.00 29.97
C LEU A 30 -20.24 3.72 30.59
N ALA A 31 -20.07 3.67 31.91
CA ALA A 31 -19.66 2.47 32.62
C ALA A 31 -20.72 1.37 32.60
N SER A 32 -22.00 1.69 32.53
CA SER A 32 -23.09 0.72 32.38
C SER A 32 -23.22 0.15 30.98
N LEU A 33 -22.77 0.90 29.94
CA LEU A 33 -22.68 0.45 28.55
C LEU A 33 -21.36 -0.27 28.27
N ALA A 34 -20.33 -0.02 29.04
CA ALA A 34 -19.03 -0.68 28.96
C ALA A 34 -18.98 -1.93 29.85
N LYS A 35 -19.88 -2.87 29.61
CA LYS A 35 -19.65 -4.25 30.08
C LYS A 35 -18.40 -4.78 29.38
N PRO A 36 -17.63 -5.53 30.03
CA PRO A 36 -16.24 -5.62 30.43
C PRO A 36 -15.20 -5.48 29.34
N VAL A 37 -15.30 -4.45 28.52
CA VAL A 37 -14.21 -4.10 27.56
C VAL A 37 -13.01 -3.50 28.32
N LEU A 38 -13.21 -3.04 29.56
CA LEU A 38 -12.14 -2.40 30.35
C LEU A 38 -11.23 -3.40 31.09
N SER A 39 -11.57 -4.69 31.15
CA SER A 39 -10.64 -5.72 31.64
C SER A 39 -9.68 -6.28 30.58
N ALA A 40 -9.82 -5.86 29.31
CA ALA A 40 -8.92 -6.24 28.22
C ALA A 40 -7.74 -5.26 28.02
N ALA A 41 -7.54 -4.33 28.93
CA ALA A 41 -6.36 -3.46 28.91
C ALA A 41 -5.19 -4.24 29.51
N SER A 42 -4.53 -5.06 28.68
CA SER A 42 -3.09 -5.35 28.74
C SER A 42 -2.64 -6.78 28.51
N THR A 43 -3.23 -7.54 27.66
CA THR A 43 -2.42 -8.59 27.02
C THR A 43 -2.20 -8.20 25.56
N ARG A 44 -1.18 -7.35 25.35
CA ARG A 44 -0.63 -7.22 23.99
C ARG A 44 -0.21 -8.62 23.58
N SER A 45 -0.70 -9.07 22.43
CA SER A 45 -0.16 -10.23 21.74
C SER A 45 1.37 -10.08 21.67
N ALA A 46 2.12 -11.18 21.72
CA ALA A 46 3.58 -11.18 21.51
C ALA A 46 3.98 -10.45 20.21
N THR A 47 3.07 -10.34 19.24
CA THR A 47 3.22 -9.61 17.97
C THR A 47 2.89 -8.12 18.07
N GLY A 48 2.48 -7.60 19.24
CA GLY A 48 2.13 -6.18 19.44
C GLY A 48 0.77 -5.75 18.89
N GLY A 49 -0.07 -6.67 18.41
CA GLY A 49 -1.43 -6.41 17.93
C GLY A 49 -2.46 -6.28 19.05
N LEU A 50 -3.72 -6.02 18.67
CA LEU A 50 -4.84 -5.94 19.58
C LEU A 50 -5.21 -7.33 20.15
N SER A 51 -5.54 -7.39 21.43
CA SER A 51 -6.05 -8.61 22.05
C SER A 51 -7.41 -8.99 21.46
N GLY A 52 -7.62 -10.29 21.19
CA GLY A 52 -8.87 -10.79 20.62
C GLY A 52 -9.01 -10.62 19.09
N MET A 53 -7.98 -10.17 18.40
CA MET A 53 -7.95 -10.10 16.94
C MET A 53 -7.10 -11.23 16.34
N PRO A 54 -7.46 -11.76 15.15
CA PRO A 54 -8.70 -11.51 14.41
C PRO A 54 -9.91 -12.25 15.01
N HIS A 55 -11.12 -11.75 14.79
CA HIS A 55 -12.36 -12.37 15.29
C HIS A 55 -12.66 -13.73 14.61
N PHE A 56 -12.11 -13.95 13.43
CA PHE A 56 -12.21 -15.21 12.69
C PHE A 56 -10.80 -15.72 12.39
N ALA A 57 -10.65 -17.03 12.23
CA ALA A 57 -9.36 -17.62 11.84
C ALA A 57 -8.89 -17.01 10.51
N ALA A 58 -7.79 -16.26 10.56
CA ALA A 58 -7.20 -15.64 9.37
C ALA A 58 -6.52 -16.71 8.52
N LYS A 59 -6.87 -16.78 7.23
CA LYS A 59 -6.13 -17.57 6.25
C LYS A 59 -4.86 -16.82 5.83
N ALA A 60 -4.99 -15.56 5.41
CA ALA A 60 -3.84 -14.73 5.04
C ALA A 60 -3.12 -14.17 6.27
N LYS A 61 -1.83 -14.36 6.33
CA LYS A 61 -0.93 -13.79 7.33
C LYS A 61 -0.26 -12.51 6.83
N ARG A 62 -0.11 -12.40 5.49
CA ARG A 62 0.63 -11.32 4.82
C ARG A 62 -0.17 -10.77 3.64
N VAL A 63 0.11 -9.53 3.28
CA VAL A 63 -0.43 -8.88 2.08
C VAL A 63 0.72 -8.30 1.27
N ILE A 64 0.73 -8.57 -0.03
CA ILE A 64 1.57 -7.89 -1.02
C ILE A 64 0.65 -7.18 -1.99
N PHE A 65 0.62 -5.85 -1.95
CA PHE A 65 -0.20 -5.05 -2.84
C PHE A 65 0.66 -4.43 -3.96
N LEU A 66 0.48 -4.91 -5.17
CA LEU A 66 1.09 -4.40 -6.39
C LEU A 66 0.15 -3.31 -6.96
N CYS A 67 0.43 -2.05 -6.63
CA CYS A 67 -0.37 -0.92 -7.02
C CYS A 67 0.16 -0.28 -8.30
N MET A 68 -0.58 -0.42 -9.39
CA MET A 68 -0.29 0.17 -10.70
C MET A 68 -0.77 1.61 -10.72
N ALA A 69 0.04 2.52 -10.17
CA ALA A 69 -0.34 3.91 -9.93
C ALA A 69 -0.41 4.75 -11.22
N GLY A 70 -1.55 5.34 -11.43
CA GLY A 70 -1.90 6.11 -12.63
C GLY A 70 -3.17 5.62 -13.33
N GLY A 71 -3.89 4.66 -12.76
CA GLY A 71 -5.13 4.13 -13.32
C GLY A 71 -4.92 3.29 -14.57
N PRO A 72 -4.44 2.04 -14.44
CA PRO A 72 -4.28 1.12 -15.56
C PRO A 72 -5.61 0.89 -16.26
N SER A 73 -5.59 0.84 -17.60
CA SER A 73 -6.82 0.57 -18.35
C SER A 73 -7.26 -0.87 -18.20
N HIS A 74 -8.31 -1.08 -17.43
CA HIS A 74 -8.96 -2.40 -17.30
C HIS A 74 -9.49 -2.91 -18.64
N LEU A 75 -9.86 -2.01 -19.56
CA LEU A 75 -10.36 -2.32 -20.90
C LEU A 75 -9.29 -2.91 -21.83
N GLU A 76 -8.01 -2.71 -21.52
CA GLU A 76 -6.86 -3.29 -22.22
C GLU A 76 -6.23 -4.45 -21.45
N THR A 77 -6.68 -4.79 -20.23
CA THR A 77 -6.04 -5.81 -19.38
C THR A 77 -6.96 -6.96 -18.98
N PHE A 78 -8.01 -6.70 -18.19
CA PHE A 78 -8.78 -7.77 -17.55
C PHE A 78 -10.29 -7.73 -17.82
N ASP A 79 -10.81 -6.65 -18.42
CA ASP A 79 -12.23 -6.45 -18.57
C ASP A 79 -12.64 -6.37 -20.05
N HIS A 80 -12.75 -7.52 -20.68
CA HIS A 80 -13.14 -7.65 -22.08
C HIS A 80 -14.57 -7.13 -22.33
N LYS A 81 -14.72 -6.17 -23.21
CA LYS A 81 -15.98 -5.54 -23.60
C LYS A 81 -16.22 -5.71 -25.12
N PRO A 82 -16.78 -6.84 -25.60
CA PRO A 82 -16.98 -7.07 -27.03
C PRO A 82 -17.92 -6.05 -27.66
N GLU A 83 -18.92 -5.57 -26.93
CA GLU A 83 -19.83 -4.54 -27.42
C GLU A 83 -19.11 -3.20 -27.64
N LEU A 84 -18.14 -2.86 -26.80
CA LEU A 84 -17.31 -1.66 -27.01
C LEU A 84 -16.47 -1.76 -28.29
N ALA A 85 -15.99 -2.96 -28.63
CA ALA A 85 -15.31 -3.18 -29.92
C ALA A 85 -16.24 -2.93 -31.11
N ARG A 86 -17.52 -3.36 -31.03
CA ARG A 86 -18.53 -3.10 -32.07
C ARG A 86 -18.88 -1.62 -32.21
N LEU A 87 -18.80 -0.85 -31.14
CA LEU A 87 -19.11 0.58 -31.08
C LEU A 87 -17.89 1.47 -31.37
N ASP A 88 -16.74 0.92 -31.70
CA ASP A 88 -15.50 1.69 -31.91
C ASP A 88 -15.72 2.83 -32.93
N GLY A 89 -15.26 4.04 -32.58
CA GLY A 89 -15.40 5.25 -33.38
C GLY A 89 -16.83 5.85 -33.43
N GLN A 90 -17.85 5.17 -32.93
CA GLN A 90 -19.23 5.66 -32.90
C GLN A 90 -19.43 6.67 -31.78
N PRO A 91 -20.47 7.55 -31.86
CA PRO A 91 -20.85 8.42 -30.74
C PRO A 91 -21.12 7.61 -29.48
N MET A 92 -20.68 8.13 -28.32
CA MET A 92 -20.95 7.52 -27.04
C MET A 92 -22.45 7.60 -26.73
N PRO A 93 -23.11 6.48 -26.34
CA PRO A 93 -24.53 6.51 -26.01
C PRO A 93 -24.82 7.40 -24.79
N ASP A 94 -25.86 8.21 -24.85
CA ASP A 94 -26.26 9.14 -23.78
C ASP A 94 -26.52 8.43 -22.45
N SER A 95 -26.97 7.17 -22.48
CA SER A 95 -27.19 6.34 -21.29
C SER A 95 -25.90 6.13 -20.44
N PHE A 96 -24.73 6.29 -21.02
CA PHE A 96 -23.45 6.18 -20.32
C PHE A 96 -22.86 7.53 -19.87
N THR A 97 -23.39 8.65 -20.36
CA THR A 97 -22.81 9.97 -20.13
C THR A 97 -23.71 10.88 -19.31
N ASN A 98 -25.02 10.70 -19.40
CA ASN A 98 -25.97 11.55 -18.68
C ASN A 98 -25.83 11.38 -17.16
N GLY A 99 -25.54 12.51 -16.49
CA GLY A 99 -25.37 12.55 -15.03
C GLY A 99 -24.05 11.96 -14.51
N GLN A 100 -23.15 11.55 -15.41
CA GLN A 100 -21.85 11.04 -15.00
C GLN A 100 -20.79 12.16 -15.00
N PRO A 101 -19.99 12.30 -13.96
CA PRO A 101 -18.84 13.20 -13.97
C PRO A 101 -17.78 12.69 -14.96
N ILE A 102 -17.30 13.60 -15.79
CA ILE A 102 -16.27 13.37 -16.80
C ILE A 102 -15.04 14.20 -16.40
N ALA A 103 -13.86 13.61 -16.39
CA ALA A 103 -12.66 14.29 -15.91
C ALA A 103 -12.16 15.36 -16.91
N GLN A 104 -11.54 14.95 -18.02
CA GLN A 104 -10.94 15.87 -18.97
C GLN A 104 -11.73 16.06 -20.27
N LEU A 105 -12.71 15.20 -20.56
CA LEU A 105 -13.50 15.22 -21.79
C LEU A 105 -14.79 16.05 -21.68
N GLN A 106 -14.91 16.91 -20.70
CA GLN A 106 -16.09 17.80 -20.52
C GLN A 106 -16.31 18.66 -21.79
N ASN A 107 -17.57 18.82 -22.18
CA ASN A 107 -17.98 19.63 -23.33
C ASN A 107 -17.44 19.18 -24.70
N GLN A 108 -16.97 17.94 -24.82
CA GLN A 108 -16.54 17.36 -26.08
C GLN A 108 -17.60 16.41 -26.65
N LYS A 109 -17.59 16.21 -27.97
CA LYS A 109 -18.35 15.13 -28.60
C LYS A 109 -17.66 13.80 -28.30
N LEU A 110 -18.24 13.04 -27.40
CA LEU A 110 -17.66 11.78 -26.94
C LEU A 110 -17.84 10.69 -28.02
N LYS A 111 -16.78 9.94 -28.25
CA LYS A 111 -16.76 8.77 -29.12
C LYS A 111 -16.29 7.55 -28.34
N CYS A 112 -16.82 6.38 -28.69
CA CYS A 112 -16.34 5.11 -28.17
C CYS A 112 -14.92 4.84 -28.68
N LEU A 113 -14.09 4.27 -27.81
CA LEU A 113 -12.80 3.66 -28.17
C LEU A 113 -12.88 2.17 -27.84
N GLY A 114 -12.81 1.31 -28.84
CA GLY A 114 -12.74 -0.14 -28.66
C GLY A 114 -11.48 -0.59 -27.90
N PRO A 115 -11.42 -1.84 -27.42
CA PRO A 115 -10.21 -2.41 -26.87
C PRO A 115 -9.11 -2.43 -27.94
N LEU A 116 -7.91 -1.98 -27.57
CA LEU A 116 -6.78 -1.92 -28.50
C LEU A 116 -6.04 -3.26 -28.64
N PHE A 117 -6.30 -4.20 -27.76
CA PHE A 117 -5.63 -5.49 -27.70
C PHE A 117 -6.61 -6.64 -27.65
N PRO A 118 -6.27 -7.79 -28.24
CA PRO A 118 -7.12 -8.97 -28.20
C PRO A 118 -7.15 -9.59 -26.79
N PHE A 119 -8.26 -10.25 -26.50
CA PHE A 119 -8.49 -11.03 -25.29
C PHE A 119 -8.66 -12.49 -25.63
N ARG A 120 -8.16 -13.36 -24.77
CA ARG A 120 -8.36 -14.82 -24.88
C ARG A 120 -8.78 -15.41 -23.55
N ARG A 121 -9.28 -16.65 -23.60
CA ARG A 121 -9.59 -17.41 -22.40
C ARG A 121 -8.38 -18.23 -22.00
N TYR A 122 -8.05 -18.20 -20.70
CA TYR A 122 -6.89 -18.88 -20.14
C TYR A 122 -7.28 -19.73 -18.94
N GLY A 123 -6.47 -20.78 -18.70
CA GLY A 123 -6.65 -21.71 -17.61
C GLY A 123 -7.89 -22.58 -17.73
N GLN A 124 -8.09 -23.45 -16.77
CA GLN A 124 -9.32 -24.26 -16.63
C GLN A 124 -10.51 -23.37 -16.20
N SER A 125 -10.23 -22.29 -15.46
CA SER A 125 -11.19 -21.28 -15.05
C SER A 125 -11.80 -20.50 -16.23
N GLY A 126 -11.12 -20.48 -17.39
CA GLY A 126 -11.58 -19.81 -18.61
C GLY A 126 -11.63 -18.28 -18.48
N GLN A 127 -10.80 -17.68 -17.60
CA GLN A 127 -10.74 -16.24 -17.40
C GLN A 127 -10.28 -15.51 -18.65
N GLN A 128 -10.93 -14.41 -18.99
CA GLN A 128 -10.55 -13.58 -20.12
C GLN A 128 -9.49 -12.57 -19.70
N ILE A 129 -8.31 -12.66 -20.32
CA ILE A 129 -7.14 -11.82 -20.07
C ILE A 129 -6.62 -11.33 -21.41
N SER A 130 -6.13 -10.10 -21.46
CA SER A 130 -5.52 -9.51 -22.66
C SER A 130 -4.21 -10.18 -23.01
N ASP A 131 -3.89 -10.24 -24.30
CA ASP A 131 -2.61 -10.71 -24.83
C ASP A 131 -1.41 -9.83 -24.38
N LEU A 132 -1.67 -8.69 -23.74
CA LEU A 132 -0.64 -7.86 -23.09
C LEU A 132 -0.04 -8.48 -21.83
N LEU A 133 -0.73 -9.47 -21.22
CA LEU A 133 -0.38 -10.05 -19.92
C LEU A 133 -0.20 -11.58 -20.00
N PRO A 134 0.70 -12.07 -20.87
CA PRO A 134 0.89 -13.52 -21.06
C PRO A 134 1.42 -14.22 -19.79
N GLY A 135 2.21 -13.55 -18.96
CA GLY A 135 2.70 -14.09 -17.69
C GLY A 135 1.57 -14.30 -16.69
N ILE A 136 0.75 -13.26 -16.47
CA ILE A 136 -0.43 -13.33 -15.59
C ILE A 136 -1.48 -14.31 -16.16
N ALA A 137 -1.64 -14.37 -17.47
CA ALA A 137 -2.49 -15.36 -18.12
C ALA A 137 -2.04 -16.81 -17.83
N GLY A 138 -0.73 -17.03 -17.67
CA GLY A 138 -0.14 -18.32 -17.30
C GLY A 138 -0.43 -18.75 -15.85
N ILE A 139 -0.99 -17.88 -15.02
CA ILE A 139 -1.43 -18.17 -13.64
C ILE A 139 -2.95 -17.93 -13.47
N ALA A 140 -3.72 -17.99 -14.54
CA ALA A 140 -5.15 -17.69 -14.55
C ALA A 140 -5.96 -18.49 -13.52
N ASP A 141 -5.55 -19.72 -13.25
CA ASP A 141 -6.22 -20.60 -12.27
C ASP A 141 -5.82 -20.32 -10.81
N ASP A 142 -4.77 -19.53 -10.59
CA ASP A 142 -4.30 -19.14 -9.26
C ASP A 142 -4.82 -17.74 -8.83
N ILE A 143 -5.55 -17.04 -9.71
CA ILE A 143 -6.03 -15.67 -9.45
C ILE A 143 -7.55 -15.53 -9.60
N ALA A 144 -8.10 -14.56 -8.87
CA ALA A 144 -9.48 -14.09 -9.04
C ALA A 144 -9.47 -12.68 -9.64
N ILE A 145 -10.23 -12.45 -10.70
CA ILE A 145 -10.38 -11.12 -11.32
C ILE A 145 -11.71 -10.51 -10.85
N VAL A 146 -11.62 -9.41 -10.09
CA VAL A 146 -12.77 -8.66 -9.58
C VAL A 146 -13.02 -7.47 -10.49
N ARG A 147 -14.12 -7.50 -11.28
CA ARG A 147 -14.47 -6.46 -12.27
C ARG A 147 -15.52 -5.46 -11.77
N SER A 148 -16.02 -5.63 -10.56
CA SER A 148 -17.10 -4.83 -9.97
C SER A 148 -16.64 -3.73 -9.02
N MET A 149 -15.33 -3.51 -8.91
CA MET A 149 -14.78 -2.45 -8.09
C MET A 149 -15.06 -1.08 -8.69
N HIS A 150 -15.37 -0.09 -7.86
CA HIS A 150 -15.59 1.29 -8.29
C HIS A 150 -15.11 2.28 -7.23
N THR A 151 -14.93 3.53 -7.63
CA THR A 151 -14.64 4.67 -6.78
C THR A 151 -15.39 5.90 -7.25
N ASP A 152 -15.65 6.85 -6.36
CA ASP A 152 -16.28 8.14 -6.71
C ASP A 152 -15.23 9.21 -7.07
N GLN A 153 -13.97 8.84 -7.16
CA GLN A 153 -12.86 9.78 -7.37
C GLN A 153 -12.41 9.81 -8.83
N ILE A 154 -12.25 11.02 -9.38
CA ILE A 154 -11.78 11.27 -10.75
C ILE A 154 -10.38 11.90 -10.81
N ASN A 155 -9.67 11.94 -9.67
CA ASN A 155 -8.33 12.50 -9.54
C ASN A 155 -7.44 11.49 -8.81
N HIS A 156 -6.18 11.36 -9.26
CA HIS A 156 -5.24 10.37 -8.73
C HIS A 156 -5.07 10.45 -7.22
N ASP A 157 -4.80 11.62 -6.67
CA ASP A 157 -4.49 11.77 -5.26
C ASP A 157 -5.66 11.45 -4.31
N PRO A 158 -6.88 11.98 -4.52
CA PRO A 158 -8.05 11.53 -3.76
C PRO A 158 -8.37 10.05 -3.98
N ALA A 159 -8.20 9.52 -5.20
CA ALA A 159 -8.45 8.10 -5.49
C ALA A 159 -7.46 7.19 -4.76
N HIS A 160 -6.16 7.53 -4.76
CA HIS A 160 -5.17 6.84 -3.92
C HIS A 160 -5.53 6.93 -2.44
N THR A 161 -6.05 8.09 -1.98
CA THR A 161 -6.47 8.25 -0.59
C THR A 161 -7.63 7.33 -0.26
N VAL A 162 -8.65 7.24 -1.12
CA VAL A 162 -9.78 6.29 -0.96
C VAL A 162 -9.29 4.85 -0.97
N MET A 163 -8.45 4.47 -1.94
CA MET A 163 -7.91 3.12 -2.06
C MET A 163 -7.16 2.69 -0.80
N ASN A 164 -6.36 3.59 -0.23
CA ASN A 164 -5.52 3.27 0.92
C ASN A 164 -6.22 3.41 2.28
N THR A 165 -7.25 4.26 2.39
CA THR A 165 -7.84 4.63 3.68
C THR A 165 -9.36 4.42 3.78
N GLY A 166 -10.03 4.10 2.66
CA GLY A 166 -11.48 3.96 2.57
C GLY A 166 -12.22 5.29 2.51
N THR A 167 -11.54 6.44 2.39
CA THR A 167 -12.15 7.78 2.33
C THR A 167 -11.25 8.74 1.57
N SER A 168 -11.82 9.77 0.93
CA SER A 168 -11.07 10.86 0.31
C SER A 168 -10.51 11.89 1.31
N ILE A 169 -10.90 11.80 2.59
CA ILE A 169 -10.45 12.71 3.64
C ILE A 169 -9.06 12.30 4.12
N SER A 170 -8.09 13.20 3.96
CA SER A 170 -6.72 13.00 4.46
C SER A 170 -6.66 12.87 5.98
N GLY A 171 -5.63 12.17 6.48
CA GLY A 171 -5.40 11.99 7.93
C GLY A 171 -6.03 10.73 8.52
N ARG A 172 -6.64 9.89 7.70
CA ARG A 172 -7.08 8.54 8.12
C ARG A 172 -5.93 7.55 8.00
N PRO A 173 -5.90 6.49 8.84
CA PRO A 173 -4.90 5.45 8.73
C PRO A 173 -5.03 4.66 7.43
N SER A 174 -3.91 4.32 6.82
CA SER A 174 -3.85 3.45 5.65
C SER A 174 -4.15 1.99 5.99
N MET A 175 -4.49 1.19 4.97
CA MET A 175 -4.73 -0.25 5.12
C MET A 175 -3.60 -0.96 5.88
N GLY A 176 -2.33 -0.73 5.48
CA GLY A 176 -1.18 -1.33 6.15
C GLY A 176 -1.04 -0.88 7.60
N ALA A 177 -1.37 0.39 7.91
CA ALA A 177 -1.40 0.89 9.28
C ALA A 177 -2.48 0.20 10.13
N TRP A 178 -3.69 0.01 9.58
CA TRP A 178 -4.75 -0.73 10.25
C TRP A 178 -4.40 -2.20 10.48
N VAL A 179 -3.84 -2.86 9.46
CA VAL A 179 -3.43 -4.28 9.55
C VAL A 179 -2.36 -4.46 10.63
N THR A 180 -1.35 -3.60 10.65
CA THR A 180 -0.28 -3.68 11.67
C THR A 180 -0.75 -3.25 13.05
N TYR A 181 -1.70 -2.32 13.15
CA TYR A 181 -2.31 -1.96 14.42
C TYR A 181 -3.14 -3.10 15.00
N GLY A 182 -3.97 -3.75 14.17
CA GLY A 182 -4.86 -4.83 14.62
C GLY A 182 -4.13 -6.14 14.89
N LEU A 183 -3.20 -6.53 14.02
CA LEU A 183 -2.58 -7.86 14.02
C LEU A 183 -1.11 -7.86 14.47
N GLY A 184 -0.50 -6.68 14.64
CA GLY A 184 0.91 -6.55 15.01
C GLY A 184 1.88 -6.89 13.87
N SER A 185 3.18 -7.01 14.20
CA SER A 185 4.24 -7.46 13.31
C SER A 185 4.60 -8.92 13.57
N MET A 186 5.00 -9.65 12.52
CA MET A 186 5.58 -10.99 12.64
C MET A 186 7.12 -10.94 12.65
N SER A 187 7.71 -9.77 12.43
CA SER A 187 9.14 -9.53 12.47
C SER A 187 9.50 -8.65 13.65
N GLU A 188 10.59 -8.98 14.32
CA GLU A 188 11.17 -8.12 15.37
C GLU A 188 12.16 -7.11 14.80
N ASN A 189 12.75 -7.40 13.63
CA ASN A 189 13.88 -6.68 13.06
C ASN A 189 13.52 -5.85 11.82
N LEU A 190 12.30 -5.99 11.30
CA LEU A 190 11.79 -5.26 10.15
C LEU A 190 10.43 -4.64 10.47
N PRO A 191 10.06 -3.54 9.79
CA PRO A 191 8.74 -2.95 9.93
C PRO A 191 7.65 -3.95 9.54
N GLY A 192 6.52 -3.92 10.23
CA GLY A 192 5.34 -4.69 9.85
C GLY A 192 4.67 -4.21 8.56
N PHE A 193 4.93 -2.95 8.18
CA PHE A 193 4.44 -2.34 6.96
C PHE A 193 5.58 -1.65 6.19
N VAL A 194 5.86 -2.13 4.98
CA VAL A 194 6.92 -1.62 4.09
C VAL A 194 6.32 -1.12 2.78
N VAL A 195 6.85 -0.03 2.27
CA VAL A 195 6.46 0.58 0.99
C VAL A 195 7.65 0.57 0.05
N LEU A 196 7.42 0.11 -1.18
CA LEU A 196 8.37 0.08 -2.28
C LEU A 196 7.84 0.94 -3.42
N THR A 197 8.73 1.54 -4.21
CA THR A 197 8.36 2.32 -5.39
C THR A 197 9.21 1.94 -6.57
N SER A 198 8.60 1.89 -7.76
CA SER A 198 9.28 1.77 -9.05
C SER A 198 8.56 2.60 -10.09
N GLU A 199 9.21 2.86 -11.20
CA GLU A 199 8.69 3.70 -12.28
C GLU A 199 8.74 2.96 -13.61
N GLY A 200 7.74 3.26 -14.45
CA GLY A 200 7.66 2.80 -15.83
C GLY A 200 6.71 3.69 -16.62
N GLY A 201 6.64 3.48 -17.94
CA GLY A 201 5.73 4.20 -18.79
C GLY A 201 5.97 5.70 -18.86
N ARG A 202 4.89 6.46 -18.74
CA ARG A 202 4.87 7.92 -18.88
C ARG A 202 4.05 8.56 -17.76
N ASN A 203 4.36 9.82 -17.43
CA ASN A 203 3.65 10.60 -16.40
C ASN A 203 3.58 9.85 -15.06
N PRO A 204 4.72 9.59 -14.40
CA PRO A 204 4.70 8.91 -13.12
C PRO A 204 4.04 9.83 -12.10
N GLN A 205 2.78 9.56 -11.78
CA GLN A 205 2.02 10.35 -10.81
C GLN A 205 2.75 10.39 -9.46
N PRO A 206 2.80 11.54 -8.79
CA PRO A 206 3.42 11.64 -7.48
C PRO A 206 2.63 10.82 -6.46
N ILE A 207 3.35 10.01 -5.69
CA ILE A 207 2.79 9.26 -4.56
C ILE A 207 3.29 9.92 -3.28
N ALA A 208 2.36 10.40 -2.46
CA ALA A 208 2.68 11.10 -1.23
C ALA A 208 2.74 10.14 -0.03
N SER A 209 3.62 10.42 0.93
CA SER A 209 3.80 9.59 2.14
C SER A 209 2.53 9.45 3.00
N ARG A 210 1.55 10.36 2.86
CA ARG A 210 0.25 10.21 3.51
C ARG A 210 -0.52 8.96 3.07
N GLN A 211 -0.19 8.37 1.90
CA GLN A 211 -0.83 7.16 1.39
C GLN A 211 -0.47 5.90 2.21
N TRP A 212 0.59 5.96 3.02
CA TRP A 212 0.98 4.92 3.96
C TRP A 212 1.12 5.43 5.40
N GLY A 213 0.51 6.58 5.68
CA GLY A 213 0.53 7.19 6.99
C GLY A 213 -0.30 6.43 8.03
N ALA A 214 0.07 6.62 9.31
CA ALA A 214 -0.69 6.09 10.45
C ALA A 214 -1.97 6.88 10.75
N GLY A 215 -2.15 8.07 10.17
CA GLY A 215 -3.29 8.93 10.46
C GLY A 215 -3.38 9.28 11.95
N PHE A 216 -4.51 8.93 12.58
CA PHE A 216 -4.71 9.13 14.02
C PHE A 216 -4.20 7.95 14.88
N LEU A 217 -3.71 6.87 14.27
CA LEU A 217 -3.04 5.80 15.01
C LEU A 217 -1.63 6.23 15.44
N PRO A 218 -1.02 5.57 16.43
CA PRO A 218 0.38 5.82 16.78
C PRO A 218 1.31 5.65 15.58
N SER A 219 2.28 6.56 15.44
CA SER A 219 3.16 6.65 14.25
C SER A 219 4.00 5.39 13.97
N ARG A 220 4.17 4.50 14.97
CA ARG A 220 4.85 3.20 14.79
C ARG A 220 4.16 2.25 13.80
N PHE A 221 2.89 2.51 13.46
CA PHE A 221 2.11 1.68 12.52
C PHE A 221 2.12 2.20 11.09
N GLN A 222 2.75 3.36 10.82
CA GLN A 222 2.91 3.86 9.46
C GLN A 222 3.84 2.97 8.64
N GLY A 223 3.67 3.01 7.31
CA GLY A 223 4.56 2.35 6.38
C GLY A 223 5.96 2.99 6.38
N VAL A 224 6.97 2.17 6.27
CA VAL A 224 8.36 2.59 6.10
C VAL A 224 8.74 2.40 4.64
N GLN A 225 9.09 3.48 3.96
CA GLN A 225 9.54 3.40 2.58
C GLN A 225 10.96 2.85 2.51
N PHE A 226 11.15 1.83 1.67
CA PHE A 226 12.44 1.28 1.32
C PHE A 226 12.81 1.71 -0.09
N PHE A 227 14.06 2.10 -0.25
CA PHE A 227 14.63 2.49 -1.54
C PHE A 227 15.51 1.37 -2.05
N SER A 228 15.36 1.02 -3.30
CA SER A 228 16.17 -0.01 -3.95
C SER A 228 17.51 0.50 -4.47
N GLN A 229 17.76 1.82 -4.37
CA GLN A 229 19.07 2.44 -4.67
C GLN A 229 19.48 3.38 -3.54
N GLY A 230 20.78 3.49 -3.31
CA GLY A 230 21.35 4.28 -2.22
C GLY A 230 21.14 3.64 -0.86
N ASP A 231 20.90 4.45 0.17
CA ASP A 231 20.54 3.95 1.48
C ASP A 231 19.11 3.39 1.47
N PRO A 232 18.93 2.10 1.76
CA PRO A 232 17.61 1.45 1.64
C PRO A 232 16.53 2.09 2.50
N VAL A 233 16.91 2.67 3.63
CA VAL A 233 16.05 3.43 4.53
C VAL A 233 16.83 4.65 4.98
N HIS A 234 16.18 5.82 5.03
CA HIS A 234 16.81 7.03 5.51
C HIS A 234 17.38 6.83 6.93
N TYR A 235 18.62 7.25 7.13
CA TYR A 235 19.32 7.18 8.43
C TYR A 235 19.51 5.75 8.98
N VAL A 236 19.46 4.72 8.14
CA VAL A 236 19.72 3.34 8.59
C VAL A 236 21.16 3.12 8.99
N ARG A 237 22.12 3.89 8.45
CA ARG A 237 23.54 3.79 8.81
C ARG A 237 23.86 4.63 10.04
N SER A 238 24.78 4.14 10.88
CA SER A 238 25.36 4.96 11.95
C SER A 238 26.10 6.16 11.37
N ALA A 239 26.13 7.27 12.11
CA ALA A 239 26.93 8.43 11.73
C ALA A 239 28.44 8.04 11.64
N PRO A 240 29.22 8.67 10.74
CA PRO A 240 30.64 8.39 10.63
C PRO A 240 31.36 8.50 12.00
N GLY A 241 32.16 7.51 12.33
CA GLY A 241 32.90 7.47 13.60
C GLY A 241 32.14 6.91 14.80
N ILE A 242 30.86 6.58 14.65
CA ILE A 242 30.04 5.94 15.70
C ILE A 242 30.02 4.42 15.50
N SER A 243 30.59 3.67 16.44
CA SER A 243 30.52 2.21 16.42
C SER A 243 29.09 1.73 16.73
N ARG A 244 28.78 0.49 16.30
CA ARG A 244 27.47 -0.14 16.61
C ARG A 244 27.22 -0.24 18.12
N GLU A 245 28.24 -0.44 18.90
CA GLU A 245 28.18 -0.54 20.36
C GLU A 245 27.84 0.82 20.98
N GLN A 246 28.51 1.89 20.52
CA GLN A 246 28.17 3.26 20.91
C GLN A 246 26.77 3.64 20.53
N GLN A 247 26.33 3.30 19.31
CA GLN A 247 24.95 3.52 18.85
C GLN A 247 23.93 2.80 19.75
N ARG A 248 24.21 1.54 20.14
CA ARG A 248 23.38 0.79 21.10
C ARG A 248 23.28 1.54 22.41
N GLY A 249 24.41 1.99 22.97
CA GLY A 249 24.44 2.76 24.21
C GLY A 249 23.59 4.04 24.15
N PHE A 250 23.63 4.75 23.01
CA PHE A 250 22.77 5.92 22.78
C PHE A 250 21.28 5.54 22.79
N VAL A 251 20.88 4.51 22.03
CA VAL A 251 19.48 4.08 21.97
C VAL A 251 18.95 3.65 23.33
N GLU A 252 19.75 2.89 24.09
CA GLU A 252 19.42 2.46 25.46
C GLU A 252 19.27 3.64 26.42
N THR A 253 20.19 4.62 26.33
CA THR A 253 20.17 5.81 27.19
C THR A 253 18.96 6.69 26.89
N VAL A 254 18.70 6.96 25.61
CA VAL A 254 17.53 7.72 25.18
C VAL A 254 16.25 6.99 25.59
N GLY A 255 16.22 5.65 25.44
CA GLY A 255 15.12 4.82 25.89
C GLY A 255 14.86 4.93 27.40
N LYS A 256 15.92 4.90 28.24
CA LYS A 256 15.81 5.09 29.69
C LYS A 256 15.28 6.48 30.05
N LEU A 257 15.80 7.53 29.43
CA LEU A 257 15.32 8.91 29.66
C LEU A 257 13.85 9.08 29.24
N ASN A 258 13.47 8.55 28.10
CA ASN A 258 12.10 8.60 27.63
C ASN A 258 11.16 7.81 28.55
N ARG A 259 11.54 6.67 29.06
CA ARG A 259 10.76 5.90 30.04
C ARG A 259 10.58 6.67 31.35
N LEU A 260 11.64 7.34 31.86
CA LEU A 260 11.53 8.21 33.03
C LEU A 260 10.51 9.34 32.81
N ARG A 261 10.61 10.02 31.65
CA ARG A 261 9.66 11.07 31.29
C ARG A 261 8.22 10.54 31.15
N ASN A 262 8.06 9.34 30.57
CA ASN A 262 6.74 8.76 30.37
C ASN A 262 6.02 8.40 31.67
N ARG A 263 6.78 8.04 32.74
CA ARG A 263 6.22 7.84 34.08
C ARG A 263 5.53 9.09 34.63
N GLN A 264 6.00 10.28 34.22
CA GLN A 264 5.45 11.58 34.65
C GLN A 264 4.29 12.05 33.79
N VAL A 265 4.38 11.84 32.46
CA VAL A 265 3.48 12.43 31.46
C VAL A 265 2.42 11.44 30.95
N ALA A 266 2.66 10.12 31.09
CA ALA A 266 1.80 9.04 30.62
C ALA A 266 1.37 9.21 29.13
N ASN A 267 2.33 9.53 28.23
CA ASN A 267 2.07 9.79 26.82
C ASN A 267 2.48 8.60 25.95
N GLN A 268 1.51 8.00 25.27
CA GLN A 268 1.71 6.85 24.40
C GLN A 268 2.70 7.09 23.25
N GLU A 269 2.86 8.35 22.78
CA GLU A 269 3.85 8.70 21.74
C GLU A 269 5.30 8.57 22.23
N ILE A 270 5.57 8.70 23.52
CA ILE A 270 6.90 8.45 24.07
C ILE A 270 7.27 6.98 23.92
N GLU A 271 6.35 6.06 24.23
CA GLU A 271 6.57 4.62 24.04
C GLU A 271 6.75 4.27 22.56
N THR A 272 5.96 4.91 21.69
CA THR A 272 6.07 4.76 20.24
C THR A 272 7.47 5.16 19.75
N ARG A 273 8.02 6.30 20.21
CA ARG A 273 9.38 6.74 19.86
C ARG A 273 10.44 5.78 20.36
N ILE A 274 10.32 5.27 21.58
CA ILE A 274 11.26 4.25 22.09
C ILE A 274 11.27 3.04 21.16
N ALA A 275 10.10 2.49 20.83
CA ALA A 275 9.98 1.34 19.95
C ALA A 275 10.55 1.61 18.54
N GLN A 276 10.36 2.83 18.00
CA GLN A 276 10.90 3.24 16.71
C GLN A 276 12.44 3.30 16.72
N TYR A 277 13.06 3.88 17.76
CA TYR A 277 14.53 3.90 17.87
C TYR A 277 15.11 2.49 18.01
N GLU A 278 14.50 1.63 18.79
CA GLU A 278 14.91 0.24 18.94
C GLU A 278 14.78 -0.54 17.64
N LEU A 279 13.67 -0.35 16.88
CA LEU A 279 13.49 -0.96 15.57
C LEU A 279 14.53 -0.43 14.57
N ALA A 280 14.73 0.89 14.50
CA ALA A 280 15.72 1.49 13.60
C ALA A 280 17.13 0.94 13.85
N PHE A 281 17.52 0.74 15.12
CA PHE A 281 18.78 0.12 15.48
C PHE A 281 18.88 -1.35 15.01
N ARG A 282 17.81 -2.15 15.16
CA ARG A 282 17.80 -3.53 14.66
C ARG A 282 17.85 -3.58 13.13
N MET A 283 17.18 -2.66 12.46
CA MET A 283 17.19 -2.54 11.00
C MET A 283 18.57 -2.30 10.41
N GLN A 284 19.49 -1.68 11.15
CA GLN A 284 20.88 -1.46 10.70
C GLN A 284 21.62 -2.75 10.31
N ALA A 285 21.25 -3.89 10.90
CA ALA A 285 21.80 -5.19 10.52
C ALA A 285 20.93 -5.92 9.49
N SER A 286 19.62 -5.94 9.69
CA SER A 286 18.72 -6.76 8.90
C SER A 286 18.41 -6.18 7.51
N VAL A 287 18.45 -4.84 7.36
CA VAL A 287 18.15 -4.22 6.06
C VAL A 287 19.25 -4.45 5.02
N PRO A 288 20.54 -4.30 5.32
CA PRO A 288 21.59 -4.63 4.35
C PRO A 288 21.53 -6.09 3.87
N GLU A 289 21.30 -7.04 4.79
CA GLU A 289 21.14 -8.45 4.46
C GLU A 289 19.88 -8.70 3.58
N LEU A 290 18.77 -8.04 3.90
CA LEU A 290 17.55 -8.11 3.10
C LEU A 290 17.77 -7.63 1.65
N MET A 291 18.53 -6.56 1.47
CA MET A 291 18.79 -5.91 0.17
C MET A 291 19.86 -6.63 -0.66
N ASP A 292 20.66 -7.47 -0.04
CA ASP A 292 21.69 -8.26 -0.74
C ASP A 292 21.08 -9.48 -1.42
N PHE A 293 21.02 -9.44 -2.75
CA PHE A 293 20.52 -10.54 -3.56
C PHE A 293 21.60 -11.56 -3.96
N SER A 294 22.86 -11.37 -3.54
CA SER A 294 23.96 -12.28 -3.90
C SER A 294 23.77 -13.69 -3.37
N GLY A 295 23.00 -13.86 -2.31
CA GLY A 295 22.61 -15.16 -1.76
C GLY A 295 21.40 -15.82 -2.44
N GLU A 296 20.74 -15.15 -3.39
CA GLU A 296 19.64 -15.78 -4.12
C GLU A 296 20.19 -16.75 -5.18
N PRO A 297 19.59 -17.95 -5.35
CA PRO A 297 19.97 -18.85 -6.42
C PRO A 297 19.80 -18.19 -7.80
N GLN A 298 20.74 -18.46 -8.73
CA GLN A 298 20.73 -17.86 -10.05
C GLN A 298 19.39 -18.09 -10.80
N HIS A 299 18.82 -19.29 -10.70
CA HIS A 299 17.53 -19.58 -11.33
C HIS A 299 16.37 -18.71 -10.82
N VAL A 300 16.44 -18.24 -9.56
CA VAL A 300 15.45 -17.29 -9.00
C VAL A 300 15.64 -15.92 -9.62
N LEU A 301 16.88 -15.43 -9.70
CA LEU A 301 17.18 -14.15 -10.34
C LEU A 301 16.76 -14.16 -11.81
N ASP A 302 17.06 -15.26 -12.52
CA ASP A 302 16.67 -15.48 -13.92
C ASP A 302 15.13 -15.52 -14.08
N ALA A 303 14.43 -16.17 -13.14
CA ALA A 303 12.98 -16.25 -13.15
C ALA A 303 12.32 -14.87 -12.99
N TYR A 304 12.88 -13.97 -12.18
CA TYR A 304 12.43 -12.57 -12.09
C TYR A 304 12.96 -11.69 -13.22
N GLY A 305 13.93 -12.17 -14.01
CA GLY A 305 14.56 -11.42 -15.10
C GLY A 305 15.50 -10.30 -14.63
N ILE A 306 16.14 -10.47 -13.48
CA ILE A 306 17.01 -9.48 -12.84
C ILE A 306 18.43 -10.02 -12.63
N LYS A 307 19.40 -9.09 -12.53
CA LYS A 307 20.80 -9.41 -12.18
C LYS A 307 21.18 -8.99 -10.76
N GLY A 308 20.30 -8.25 -10.10
CA GLY A 308 20.51 -7.69 -8.77
C GLY A 308 19.47 -6.61 -8.46
N MET A 309 19.71 -5.84 -7.41
CA MET A 309 18.86 -4.71 -7.03
C MET A 309 19.09 -3.51 -7.96
N ASP A 310 18.12 -3.18 -8.77
CA ASP A 310 18.20 -2.16 -9.83
C ASP A 310 17.03 -1.15 -9.83
N ASN A 311 16.22 -1.13 -8.79
CA ASN A 311 15.00 -0.32 -8.66
C ASN A 311 13.89 -0.66 -9.67
N SER A 312 14.02 -1.75 -10.41
CA SER A 312 12.96 -2.23 -11.30
C SER A 312 11.76 -2.75 -10.52
N PHE A 313 10.64 -2.86 -11.19
CA PHE A 313 9.47 -3.52 -10.63
C PHE A 313 9.78 -4.99 -10.30
N ALA A 314 10.58 -5.65 -11.13
CA ALA A 314 10.99 -7.04 -10.94
C ALA A 314 11.84 -7.23 -9.67
N ALA A 315 12.87 -6.38 -9.47
CA ALA A 315 13.67 -6.40 -8.26
C ALA A 315 12.83 -6.12 -7.00
N ASN A 316 11.87 -5.19 -7.09
CA ASN A 316 10.94 -4.91 -6.00
C ASN A 316 9.96 -6.08 -5.73
N CYS A 317 9.56 -6.86 -6.74
CA CYS A 317 8.78 -8.09 -6.55
C CYS A 317 9.58 -9.14 -5.77
N LEU A 318 10.85 -9.35 -6.14
CA LEU A 318 11.74 -10.24 -5.38
C LEU A 318 11.94 -9.73 -3.95
N LEU A 319 12.17 -8.43 -3.76
CA LEU A 319 12.29 -7.83 -2.43
C LEU A 319 11.01 -8.00 -1.61
N ALA A 320 9.83 -7.88 -2.23
CA ALA A 320 8.55 -8.12 -1.56
C ALA A 320 8.43 -9.57 -1.05
N ARG A 321 8.86 -10.56 -1.85
CA ARG A 321 8.92 -11.96 -1.41
C ARG A 321 9.87 -12.13 -0.22
N ARG A 322 11.08 -11.54 -0.27
CA ARG A 322 12.07 -11.59 0.82
C ARG A 322 11.59 -10.93 2.10
N LEU A 323 10.87 -9.80 1.99
CA LEU A 323 10.20 -9.13 3.12
C LEU A 323 9.12 -10.03 3.73
N ALA A 324 8.30 -10.66 2.89
CA ALA A 324 7.25 -11.58 3.33
C ALA A 324 7.82 -12.79 4.10
N GLU A 325 8.92 -13.40 3.61
CA GLU A 325 9.66 -14.47 4.30
C GLU A 325 10.15 -14.07 5.68
N ARG A 326 10.59 -12.81 5.84
CA ARG A 326 11.12 -12.27 7.10
C ARG A 326 10.05 -11.68 8.01
N GLY A 327 8.77 -11.89 7.70
CA GLY A 327 7.66 -11.54 8.58
C GLY A 327 7.15 -10.10 8.45
N THR A 328 7.47 -9.38 7.37
CA THR A 328 6.73 -8.15 7.04
C THR A 328 5.29 -8.51 6.67
N ARG A 329 4.33 -7.89 7.37
CA ARG A 329 2.92 -8.26 7.25
C ARG A 329 2.21 -7.58 6.08
N PHE A 330 2.55 -6.33 5.79
CA PHE A 330 1.97 -5.58 4.69
C PHE A 330 3.08 -4.96 3.84
N ILE A 331 3.11 -5.29 2.56
CA ILE A 331 4.08 -4.79 1.59
C ILE A 331 3.31 -4.13 0.47
N HIS A 332 3.55 -2.83 0.28
CA HIS A 332 2.87 -2.03 -0.73
C HIS A 332 3.88 -1.58 -1.77
N LEU A 333 3.78 -2.11 -2.98
CA LEU A 333 4.63 -1.74 -4.11
C LEU A 333 3.86 -0.83 -5.05
N TYR A 334 4.25 0.45 -5.14
CA TYR A 334 3.75 1.37 -6.15
C TYR A 334 4.59 1.30 -7.41
N HIS A 335 4.00 0.85 -8.52
CA HIS A 335 4.57 0.96 -9.85
C HIS A 335 3.92 2.12 -10.57
N ARG A 336 4.67 3.22 -10.75
CA ARG A 336 4.18 4.49 -11.26
C ARG A 336 4.26 4.54 -12.79
N GLY A 337 3.44 5.37 -13.43
CA GLY A 337 3.54 5.64 -14.87
C GLY A 337 2.40 5.06 -15.70
N TRP A 338 1.22 4.82 -15.11
CA TRP A 338 0.04 4.26 -15.78
C TRP A 338 -0.97 5.32 -16.26
N ASP A 339 -0.65 6.60 -16.17
CA ASP A 339 -1.56 7.69 -16.54
C ASP A 339 -1.51 7.98 -18.06
N HIS A 340 -2.28 7.21 -18.84
CA HIS A 340 -2.23 7.22 -20.30
C HIS A 340 -3.42 7.95 -20.94
N HIS A 341 -3.39 9.27 -20.93
CA HIS A 341 -4.34 10.14 -21.63
C HIS A 341 -4.07 10.25 -23.15
N GLY A 342 -2.97 9.70 -23.64
CA GLY A 342 -2.57 9.63 -25.05
C GLY A 342 -1.53 8.54 -25.24
N ASP A 343 -1.30 8.12 -26.49
CA ASP A 343 -0.38 7.03 -26.82
C ASP A 343 -0.63 5.73 -26.02
N LEU A 344 -1.89 5.44 -25.71
CA LEU A 344 -2.31 4.35 -24.85
C LEU A 344 -1.71 3.01 -25.29
N GLU A 345 -1.75 2.72 -26.58
CA GLU A 345 -1.22 1.46 -27.13
C GLU A 345 0.26 1.27 -26.78
N ARG A 346 1.06 2.31 -27.03
CA ARG A 346 2.50 2.28 -26.78
C ARG A 346 2.82 2.09 -25.30
N TYR A 347 2.18 2.89 -24.45
CA TYR A 347 2.50 2.90 -23.01
C TYR A 347 1.92 1.71 -22.26
N MET A 348 0.79 1.16 -22.71
CA MET A 348 0.28 -0.11 -22.19
C MET A 348 1.25 -1.26 -22.49
N LYS A 349 1.82 -1.35 -23.70
CA LYS A 349 2.86 -2.32 -24.02
C LYS A 349 4.09 -2.18 -23.10
N ILE A 350 4.53 -0.96 -22.84
CA ILE A 350 5.69 -0.69 -21.97
C ILE A 350 5.35 -1.11 -20.51
N CYS A 351 4.27 -0.60 -19.94
CA CYS A 351 3.94 -0.86 -18.55
C CYS A 351 3.60 -2.33 -18.28
N CYS A 352 2.81 -2.95 -19.16
CA CYS A 352 2.53 -4.38 -19.07
C CYS A 352 3.81 -5.22 -19.22
N GLY A 353 4.69 -4.86 -20.17
CA GLY A 353 5.97 -5.55 -20.35
C GLY A 353 6.89 -5.48 -19.12
N LEU A 354 6.80 -4.40 -18.32
CA LEU A 354 7.58 -4.27 -17.09
C LEU A 354 6.99 -5.05 -15.91
N CYS A 355 5.67 -5.22 -15.85
CA CYS A 355 5.02 -5.76 -14.65
C CYS A 355 4.41 -7.15 -14.80
N ASP A 356 4.07 -7.60 -16.01
CA ASP A 356 3.39 -8.87 -16.25
C ASP A 356 4.21 -10.06 -15.73
N HIS A 357 5.38 -10.25 -16.31
CA HIS A 357 6.27 -11.37 -15.97
C HIS A 357 6.66 -11.39 -14.48
N PRO A 358 7.14 -10.30 -13.86
CA PRO A 358 7.50 -10.29 -12.44
C PRO A 358 6.31 -10.51 -11.49
N SER A 359 5.11 -10.04 -11.85
CA SER A 359 3.90 -10.31 -11.06
C SER A 359 3.56 -11.79 -11.05
N ALA A 360 3.59 -12.43 -12.21
CA ALA A 360 3.35 -13.86 -12.34
C ALA A 360 4.43 -14.70 -11.65
N THR A 361 5.69 -14.28 -11.77
CA THR A 361 6.82 -14.94 -11.11
C THR A 361 6.69 -14.86 -9.59
N LEU A 362 6.30 -13.71 -9.05
CA LEU A 362 6.05 -13.56 -7.61
C LEU A 362 5.01 -14.56 -7.09
N VAL A 363 3.90 -14.72 -7.80
CA VAL A 363 2.85 -15.68 -7.40
C VAL A 363 3.37 -17.13 -7.48
N LYS A 364 4.10 -17.48 -8.52
CA LYS A 364 4.72 -18.82 -8.69
C LYS A 364 5.75 -19.10 -7.60
N ASP A 365 6.66 -18.16 -7.33
CA ASP A 365 7.69 -18.29 -6.29
C ASP A 365 7.08 -18.45 -4.89
N LEU A 366 6.03 -17.67 -4.58
CA LEU A 366 5.27 -17.83 -3.33
C LEU A 366 4.59 -19.21 -3.25
N LYS A 367 4.04 -19.71 -4.36
CA LYS A 367 3.41 -21.03 -4.45
C LYS A 367 4.42 -22.16 -4.25
N GLU A 368 5.56 -22.11 -4.93
CA GLU A 368 6.64 -23.08 -4.82
C GLU A 368 7.22 -23.15 -3.40
N ARG A 369 7.23 -22.02 -2.68
CA ARG A 369 7.69 -21.94 -1.28
C ARG A 369 6.60 -22.29 -0.25
N GLY A 370 5.39 -22.66 -0.68
CA GLY A 370 4.26 -22.93 0.21
C GLY A 370 3.78 -21.69 0.98
N MET A 371 4.06 -20.50 0.46
CA MET A 371 3.68 -19.22 1.09
C MET A 371 2.41 -18.62 0.50
N LEU A 372 1.96 -19.06 -0.66
CA LEU A 372 0.80 -18.49 -1.36
C LEU A 372 -0.50 -18.70 -0.56
N ASP A 373 -0.63 -19.82 0.14
CA ASP A 373 -1.83 -20.15 0.93
C ASP A 373 -2.08 -19.18 2.08
N ASP A 374 -1.02 -18.50 2.55
CA ASP A 374 -1.11 -17.54 3.66
C ASP A 374 -0.65 -16.11 3.28
N THR A 375 -0.48 -15.83 1.98
CA THR A 375 -0.12 -14.53 1.43
C THR A 375 -1.14 -14.06 0.42
N LEU A 376 -1.84 -12.96 0.71
CA LEU A 376 -2.74 -12.31 -0.25
C LEU A 376 -1.93 -11.40 -1.17
N VAL A 377 -1.88 -11.72 -2.46
CA VAL A 377 -1.29 -10.86 -3.49
C VAL A 377 -2.43 -10.10 -4.17
N ILE A 378 -2.37 -8.77 -4.16
CA ILE A 378 -3.34 -7.88 -4.80
C ILE A 378 -2.64 -7.17 -5.96
N TRP A 379 -3.25 -7.15 -7.13
CA TRP A 379 -2.82 -6.35 -8.27
C TRP A 379 -3.96 -5.42 -8.68
N GLY A 380 -3.72 -4.12 -8.76
CA GLY A 380 -4.76 -3.16 -9.11
C GLY A 380 -4.24 -1.73 -9.16
N GLY A 381 -5.13 -0.78 -9.44
CA GLY A 381 -4.85 0.66 -9.43
C GLY A 381 -5.90 1.42 -8.65
N GLU A 382 -5.77 2.75 -8.62
CA GLU A 382 -6.65 3.62 -7.82
C GLU A 382 -8.01 3.88 -8.48
N PHE A 383 -8.11 3.73 -9.80
CA PHE A 383 -9.35 3.79 -10.60
C PHE A 383 -9.14 3.19 -12.00
N GLY A 384 -10.21 3.10 -12.79
CA GLY A 384 -10.18 2.62 -14.16
C GLY A 384 -10.14 3.73 -15.20
N ARG A 385 -10.41 3.37 -16.45
CA ARG A 385 -10.44 4.27 -17.62
C ARG A 385 -11.78 4.24 -18.32
N THR A 386 -12.16 5.39 -18.92
CA THR A 386 -13.41 5.51 -19.66
C THR A 386 -13.38 4.67 -20.94
N PRO A 387 -14.54 4.19 -21.43
CA PRO A 387 -14.67 3.59 -22.76
C PRO A 387 -14.57 4.64 -23.89
N MET A 388 -14.20 5.86 -23.58
CA MET A 388 -14.21 7.01 -24.48
C MET A 388 -12.84 7.30 -25.07
N PHE A 389 -12.83 7.71 -26.33
CA PHE A 389 -11.63 8.19 -27.00
C PHE A 389 -11.20 9.54 -26.43
N GLN A 390 -9.94 9.62 -26.02
CA GLN A 390 -9.24 10.86 -25.69
C GLN A 390 -7.99 10.99 -26.56
N GLY A 391 -7.69 12.19 -27.05
CA GLY A 391 -6.50 12.44 -27.84
C GLY A 391 -6.77 13.04 -29.21
N LYS A 392 -5.74 13.08 -30.06
CA LYS A 392 -5.81 13.59 -31.44
C LYS A 392 -5.18 12.59 -32.40
N GLY A 393 -5.90 12.25 -33.48
CA GLY A 393 -5.38 11.38 -34.54
C GLY A 393 -5.00 9.98 -34.02
N SER A 394 -3.77 9.55 -34.29
CA SER A 394 -3.23 8.24 -33.87
C SER A 394 -2.83 8.16 -32.41
N THR A 395 -2.93 9.24 -31.64
CA THR A 395 -2.53 9.29 -30.21
C THR A 395 -3.72 9.01 -29.31
N ALA A 396 -4.38 7.87 -29.52
CA ALA A 396 -5.53 7.46 -28.73
C ALA A 396 -5.14 7.27 -27.25
N GLY A 397 -5.99 7.76 -26.38
CA GLY A 397 -5.93 7.59 -24.92
C GLY A 397 -7.31 7.39 -24.35
N ARG A 398 -7.41 7.20 -23.04
CA ARG A 398 -8.64 7.12 -22.29
C ARG A 398 -8.61 8.07 -21.11
N ASP A 399 -9.73 8.73 -20.85
CA ASP A 399 -9.89 9.55 -19.65
C ASP A 399 -10.06 8.69 -18.39
N LEU A 400 -9.96 9.33 -17.24
CA LEU A 400 -10.15 8.69 -15.94
C LEU A 400 -11.63 8.33 -15.73
N SER A 401 -11.89 7.16 -15.18
CA SER A 401 -13.25 6.65 -14.97
C SER A 401 -13.56 6.46 -13.50
N LEU A 402 -14.75 6.86 -13.09
CA LEU A 402 -15.32 6.57 -11.79
C LEU A 402 -15.72 5.11 -11.61
N ILE A 403 -15.99 4.40 -12.70
CA ILE A 403 -16.84 3.20 -12.68
C ILE A 403 -16.04 1.93 -12.38
N HIS A 404 -14.73 1.88 -12.66
CA HIS A 404 -13.94 0.66 -12.50
C HIS A 404 -12.52 0.98 -12.01
N ILE A 405 -12.17 0.35 -10.96
CA ILE A 405 -10.80 0.32 -10.47
C ILE A 405 -10.02 -0.80 -11.15
#